data_6f6d6ccc2a4661a6df880bb437fe1cb8
#
_entry.id   6f6d6ccc2a4661a6df880bb437fe1cb8
#
_cell.length_a   1.000
_cell.length_b   1.000
_cell.length_c   1.000
_cell.angle_alpha   90.00
_cell.angle_beta   90.00
_cell.angle_gamma   90.00
#
_symmetry.space_group_name_H-M   'P 1'
#
loop_
_entity.id
_entity.type
_entity.pdbx_description
1 polymer ?
#
loop_
_entity_poly.entity_id
_entity_poly.type
_entity_poly.pdbx_seq_one_letter_code
_entity_poly.pdbx_strand_id
1 'polypeptide(L)'
;MRLDLDTYKEILDTITRNKSRSLLTGFGVFWGVFMLIALMGGGQGLKEILQNNFAGFATNTAIIWAQNTTKPYKGFNKGRSWQMEEKDLERLRHRVPELDVITPLLFGGNKSVVFGDKKFSGSTQGVNPDYAQVSVPKMFYGRYINEMDVRRQRKVCVIGKQIYKTLFPGGGDPCGKSVRVDSTYYTVVGVDYRSGNGVNFGGRADETITIP
;
A
#
# COMPACT_ATOMS: atom_id res chain seq x y z
N MET A 1 -23.64 -49.26 16.35
CA MET A 1 -22.44 -50.03 16.06
C MET A 1 -21.65 -50.08 17.36
N ARG A 2 -21.72 -51.17 18.13
CA ARG A 2 -20.94 -51.35 19.36
C ARG A 2 -19.59 -51.87 18.90
N LEU A 3 -18.55 -51.05 19.09
CA LEU A 3 -17.19 -51.46 18.90
C LEU A 3 -16.83 -52.31 20.13
N ASP A 4 -16.80 -53.62 19.96
CA ASP A 4 -16.45 -54.59 21.03
C ASP A 4 -14.94 -54.48 21.34
N LEU A 5 -14.58 -54.58 22.62
CA LEU A 5 -13.22 -54.55 23.12
C LEU A 5 -12.33 -55.59 22.41
N ASP A 6 -12.89 -56.69 21.92
CA ASP A 6 -12.19 -57.72 21.16
C ASP A 6 -11.74 -57.23 19.78
N THR A 7 -12.54 -56.39 19.11
CA THR A 7 -12.15 -55.78 17.84
C THR A 7 -10.95 -54.85 18.01
N TYR A 8 -10.87 -54.08 19.11
CA TYR A 8 -9.69 -53.26 19.41
C TYR A 8 -8.44 -54.03 19.64
N LYS A 9 -8.51 -55.20 20.36
CA LYS A 9 -7.37 -56.10 20.58
C LYS A 9 -6.89 -56.68 19.27
N GLU A 10 -7.78 -57.16 18.41
CA GLU A 10 -7.44 -57.72 17.11
C GLU A 10 -6.75 -56.71 16.17
N ILE A 11 -7.21 -55.42 16.16
CA ILE A 11 -6.58 -54.34 15.43
C ILE A 11 -5.17 -54.09 15.99
N LEU A 12 -5.01 -53.99 17.32
CA LEU A 12 -3.72 -53.76 17.95
C LEU A 12 -2.74 -54.93 17.69
N ASP A 13 -3.15 -56.15 17.75
CA ASP A 13 -2.33 -57.34 17.43
C ASP A 13 -1.90 -57.33 15.95
N THR A 14 -2.79 -56.92 15.04
CA THR A 14 -2.49 -56.83 13.62
C THR A 14 -1.44 -55.74 13.35
N ILE A 15 -1.56 -54.59 14.02
CA ILE A 15 -0.60 -53.48 13.91
C ILE A 15 0.75 -53.84 14.47
N THR A 16 0.80 -54.55 15.60
CA THR A 16 2.05 -54.95 16.27
C THR A 16 2.76 -56.10 15.60
N ARG A 17 2.06 -56.96 14.85
CA ARG A 17 2.63 -58.11 14.15
C ARG A 17 3.51 -57.71 12.96
N ASN A 18 3.23 -56.57 12.29
CA ASN A 18 4.02 -56.04 11.18
C ASN A 18 4.40 -54.58 11.40
N LYS A 19 5.21 -54.32 12.42
CA LYS A 19 5.59 -52.95 12.89
C LYS A 19 6.08 -52.03 11.76
N SER A 20 6.94 -52.52 10.87
CA SER A 20 7.49 -51.71 9.77
C SER A 20 6.41 -51.26 8.77
N ARG A 21 5.47 -52.14 8.40
CA ARG A 21 4.39 -51.81 7.47
C ARG A 21 3.42 -50.82 8.09
N SER A 22 3.01 -51.05 9.35
CA SER A 22 2.09 -50.19 10.08
C SER A 22 2.69 -48.80 10.31
N LEU A 23 4.00 -48.75 10.66
CA LEU A 23 4.69 -47.47 10.84
C LEU A 23 4.81 -46.69 9.54
N LEU A 24 5.14 -47.37 8.41
CA LEU A 24 5.26 -46.72 7.12
C LEU A 24 3.91 -46.15 6.64
N THR A 25 2.82 -46.94 6.82
CA THR A 25 1.48 -46.53 6.46
C THR A 25 1.02 -45.36 7.33
N GLY A 26 1.22 -45.47 8.66
CA GLY A 26 0.90 -44.37 9.60
C GLY A 26 1.70 -43.11 9.32
N PHE A 27 2.98 -43.25 9.00
CA PHE A 27 3.82 -42.12 8.62
C PHE A 27 3.32 -41.44 7.31
N GLY A 28 2.91 -42.26 6.31
CA GLY A 28 2.37 -41.71 5.05
C GLY A 28 1.11 -40.90 5.27
N VAL A 29 0.16 -41.41 6.10
CA VAL A 29 -1.07 -40.69 6.44
C VAL A 29 -0.75 -39.41 7.25
N PHE A 30 0.09 -39.55 8.27
CA PHE A 30 0.54 -38.40 9.08
C PHE A 30 1.18 -37.32 8.20
N TRP A 31 2.11 -37.71 7.31
CA TRP A 31 2.80 -36.78 6.44
C TRP A 31 1.84 -36.10 5.46
N GLY A 32 0.86 -36.83 4.91
CA GLY A 32 -0.15 -36.28 4.03
C GLY A 32 -1.02 -35.21 4.73
N VAL A 33 -1.51 -35.52 5.93
CA VAL A 33 -2.30 -34.58 6.73
C VAL A 33 -1.46 -33.38 7.18
N PHE A 34 -0.22 -33.62 7.61
CA PHE A 34 0.71 -32.57 8.00
C PHE A 34 0.97 -31.58 6.85
N MET A 35 1.28 -32.10 5.65
CA MET A 35 1.49 -31.27 4.47
C MET A 35 0.25 -30.46 4.09
N LEU A 36 -0.94 -31.06 4.19
CA LEU A 36 -2.19 -30.36 3.89
C LEU A 36 -2.41 -29.20 4.87
N ILE A 37 -2.22 -29.40 6.16
CA ILE A 37 -2.34 -28.35 7.17
C ILE A 37 -1.27 -27.27 6.96
N ALA A 38 -0.02 -27.67 6.68
CA ALA A 38 1.06 -26.75 6.43
C ALA A 38 0.81 -25.87 5.20
N LEU A 39 0.29 -26.44 4.11
CA LEU A 39 -0.09 -25.68 2.91
C LEU A 39 -1.26 -24.75 3.17
N MET A 40 -2.29 -25.17 3.90
CA MET A 40 -3.42 -24.32 4.25
C MET A 40 -2.99 -23.15 5.15
N GLY A 41 -2.18 -23.44 6.19
CA GLY A 41 -1.65 -22.41 7.10
C GLY A 41 -0.72 -21.43 6.39
N GLY A 42 0.19 -21.95 5.55
CA GLY A 42 1.08 -21.13 4.73
C GLY A 42 0.32 -20.24 3.73
N GLY A 43 -0.71 -20.77 3.09
CA GLY A 43 -1.57 -20.02 2.17
C GLY A 43 -2.34 -18.89 2.87
N GLN A 44 -2.85 -19.14 4.07
CA GLN A 44 -3.52 -18.09 4.87
C GLN A 44 -2.53 -17.01 5.32
N GLY A 45 -1.35 -17.40 5.80
CA GLY A 45 -0.30 -16.45 6.18
C GLY A 45 0.16 -15.57 5.01
N LEU A 46 0.35 -16.15 3.83
CA LEU A 46 0.67 -15.40 2.62
C LEU A 46 -0.45 -14.41 2.24
N LYS A 47 -1.70 -14.85 2.31
CA LYS A 47 -2.86 -13.98 2.05
C LYS A 47 -2.89 -12.79 3.01
N GLU A 48 -2.63 -13.02 4.30
CA GLU A 48 -2.61 -11.96 5.32
C GLU A 48 -1.46 -10.97 5.09
N ILE A 49 -0.27 -11.46 4.74
CA ILE A 49 0.87 -10.61 4.37
C ILE A 49 0.52 -9.73 3.15
N LEU A 50 -0.08 -10.33 2.12
CA LEU A 50 -0.50 -9.58 0.93
C LEU A 50 -1.58 -8.55 1.27
N GLN A 51 -2.61 -8.91 2.03
CA GLN A 51 -3.65 -7.97 2.45
C GLN A 51 -3.06 -6.80 3.25
N ASN A 52 -2.13 -7.06 4.16
CA ASN A 52 -1.48 -6.01 4.94
C ASN A 52 -0.60 -5.10 4.07
N ASN A 53 0.08 -5.65 3.06
CA ASN A 53 0.87 -4.86 2.12
C ASN A 53 0.02 -3.98 1.19
N PHE A 54 -1.20 -4.42 0.87
CA PHE A 54 -2.17 -3.64 0.09
C PHE A 54 -3.14 -2.84 0.98
N ALA A 55 -3.06 -2.96 2.31
CA ALA A 55 -3.87 -2.18 3.24
C ALA A 55 -3.49 -0.69 3.13
N GLY A 56 -4.38 0.10 2.59
CA GLY A 56 -4.17 1.54 2.31
C GLY A 56 -4.30 1.92 0.84
N PHE A 57 -4.52 0.93 -0.03
CA PHE A 57 -4.96 1.15 -1.41
C PHE A 57 -6.31 0.49 -1.67
N ALA A 58 -7.15 1.14 -2.45
CA ALA A 58 -8.37 0.53 -2.92
C ALA A 58 -8.04 -0.69 -3.80
N THR A 59 -8.70 -1.81 -3.57
CA THR A 59 -8.38 -3.11 -4.18
C THR A 59 -8.57 -3.14 -5.71
N ASN A 60 -9.38 -2.22 -6.26
CA ASN A 60 -9.68 -2.13 -7.69
C ASN A 60 -8.99 -0.92 -8.33
N THR A 61 -7.72 -0.70 -8.00
CA THR A 61 -6.99 0.47 -8.50
C THR A 61 -5.97 0.06 -9.56
N ALA A 62 -5.92 0.82 -10.64
CA ALA A 62 -4.88 0.74 -11.65
C ALA A 62 -4.11 2.07 -11.71
N ILE A 63 -2.80 1.98 -11.93
CA ILE A 63 -1.95 3.16 -12.15
C ILE A 63 -1.49 3.16 -13.60
N ILE A 64 -1.68 4.28 -14.25
CA ILE A 64 -1.28 4.49 -15.64
C ILE A 64 -0.19 5.55 -15.67
N TRP A 65 0.91 5.26 -16.32
CA TRP A 65 1.99 6.22 -16.56
C TRP A 65 2.44 6.18 -18.01
N ALA A 66 2.88 7.33 -18.49
CA ALA A 66 3.41 7.45 -19.82
C ALA A 66 4.74 6.70 -19.94
N GLN A 67 4.91 5.95 -21.03
CA GLN A 67 6.13 5.29 -21.39
C GLN A 67 6.60 5.80 -22.76
N ASN A 68 7.86 5.50 -23.12
CA ASN A 68 8.38 5.84 -24.41
C ASN A 68 7.61 5.13 -25.54
N THR A 69 7.39 5.83 -26.63
CA THR A 69 6.69 5.29 -27.79
C THR A 69 7.46 4.12 -28.40
N THR A 70 6.76 3.02 -28.66
CA THR A 70 7.35 1.81 -29.24
C THR A 70 7.26 1.76 -30.76
N LYS A 71 6.36 2.55 -31.34
CA LYS A 71 6.09 2.58 -32.79
C LYS A 71 6.34 3.99 -33.37
N PRO A 72 6.91 4.10 -34.57
CA PRO A 72 6.98 5.37 -35.29
C PRO A 72 5.58 5.80 -35.72
N TYR A 73 5.29 7.10 -35.68
CA TYR A 73 4.00 7.63 -36.09
C TYR A 73 4.15 9.04 -36.67
N LYS A 74 3.55 9.30 -37.82
CA LYS A 74 3.52 10.62 -38.50
C LYS A 74 4.87 11.31 -38.58
N GLY A 75 5.93 10.59 -39.01
CA GLY A 75 7.27 11.14 -39.14
C GLY A 75 8.12 11.20 -37.86
N PHE A 76 7.54 10.85 -36.71
CA PHE A 76 8.28 10.75 -35.46
C PHE A 76 8.86 9.35 -35.26
N ASN A 77 10.12 9.28 -34.81
CA ASN A 77 10.78 8.01 -34.49
C ASN A 77 10.22 7.36 -33.22
N LYS A 78 10.43 6.04 -33.09
CA LYS A 78 10.21 5.29 -31.84
C LYS A 78 11.14 5.80 -30.75
N GLY A 79 10.78 5.57 -29.49
CA GLY A 79 11.60 5.95 -28.32
C GLY A 79 11.36 7.36 -27.81
N ARG A 80 10.37 8.07 -28.32
CA ARG A 80 10.01 9.41 -27.85
C ARG A 80 9.34 9.34 -26.48
N SER A 81 9.84 10.10 -25.54
CA SER A 81 9.17 10.32 -24.24
C SER A 81 7.96 11.26 -24.42
N TRP A 82 6.91 10.98 -23.69
CA TRP A 82 5.74 11.84 -23.58
C TRP A 82 5.24 11.81 -22.13
N GLN A 83 4.45 12.78 -21.74
CA GLN A 83 3.84 12.86 -20.42
C GLN A 83 2.33 12.96 -20.57
N MET A 84 1.60 12.43 -19.59
CA MET A 84 0.16 12.62 -19.52
C MET A 84 -0.13 14.05 -19.09
N GLU A 85 -1.16 14.63 -19.67
CA GLU A 85 -1.64 15.97 -19.39
C GLU A 85 -3.04 15.89 -18.75
N GLU A 86 -3.47 16.99 -18.12
CA GLU A 86 -4.78 17.05 -17.46
C GLU A 86 -5.95 16.78 -18.44
N LYS A 87 -5.83 17.19 -19.70
CA LYS A 87 -6.79 16.86 -20.76
C LYS A 87 -6.97 15.36 -21.02
N ASP A 88 -5.98 14.54 -20.67
CA ASP A 88 -6.06 13.09 -20.85
C ASP A 88 -6.95 12.44 -19.78
N LEU A 89 -7.08 13.07 -18.60
CA LEU A 89 -8.03 12.65 -17.57
C LEU A 89 -9.48 12.80 -18.06
N GLU A 90 -9.81 13.94 -18.67
CA GLU A 90 -11.15 14.18 -19.23
C GLU A 90 -11.46 13.18 -20.35
N ARG A 91 -10.49 12.87 -21.20
CA ARG A 91 -10.64 11.86 -22.25
C ARG A 91 -10.88 10.48 -21.68
N LEU A 92 -10.19 10.10 -20.60
CA LEU A 92 -10.39 8.82 -19.93
C LEU A 92 -11.78 8.72 -19.31
N ARG A 93 -12.25 9.77 -18.60
CA ARG A 93 -13.61 9.83 -18.05
C ARG A 93 -14.70 9.59 -19.10
N HIS A 94 -14.53 10.22 -20.27
CA HIS A 94 -15.51 10.08 -21.35
C HIS A 94 -15.45 8.73 -22.06
N ARG A 95 -14.30 8.08 -22.11
CA ARG A 95 -14.12 6.83 -22.85
C ARG A 95 -14.35 5.57 -22.02
N VAL A 96 -14.19 5.66 -20.72
CA VAL A 96 -14.30 4.53 -19.78
C VAL A 96 -15.19 4.95 -18.62
N PRO A 97 -16.51 4.97 -18.82
CA PRO A 97 -17.47 5.40 -17.80
C PRO A 97 -17.56 4.45 -16.60
N GLU A 98 -16.98 3.25 -16.70
CA GLU A 98 -16.93 2.26 -15.62
C GLU A 98 -15.92 2.62 -14.53
N LEU A 99 -15.12 3.67 -14.71
CA LEU A 99 -14.16 4.15 -13.71
C LEU A 99 -14.85 5.08 -12.72
N ASP A 100 -14.94 4.66 -11.46
CA ASP A 100 -15.55 5.45 -10.39
C ASP A 100 -14.74 6.72 -10.07
N VAL A 101 -13.41 6.56 -9.96
CA VAL A 101 -12.50 7.65 -9.61
C VAL A 101 -11.29 7.65 -10.54
N ILE A 102 -11.00 8.81 -11.12
CA ILE A 102 -9.78 9.06 -11.88
C ILE A 102 -9.12 10.30 -11.29
N THR A 103 -7.90 10.16 -10.80
CA THR A 103 -7.17 11.25 -10.16
C THR A 103 -5.73 11.31 -10.63
N PRO A 104 -5.18 12.51 -10.87
CA PRO A 104 -3.77 12.65 -11.18
C PRO A 104 -2.92 12.47 -9.94
N LEU A 105 -1.71 11.98 -10.13
CA LEU A 105 -0.69 11.87 -9.10
C LEU A 105 0.63 12.42 -9.66
N LEU A 106 1.14 13.45 -9.02
CA LEU A 106 2.43 14.06 -9.36
C LEU A 106 3.51 13.63 -8.37
N PHE A 107 4.63 13.18 -8.88
CA PHE A 107 5.79 12.83 -8.07
C PHE A 107 6.79 13.98 -8.07
N GLY A 108 7.02 14.58 -6.90
CA GLY A 108 7.95 15.70 -6.72
C GLY A 108 9.37 15.27 -6.31
N GLY A 109 9.61 13.95 -6.22
CA GLY A 109 10.90 13.41 -5.76
C GLY A 109 11.16 13.66 -4.27
N ASN A 110 12.38 13.35 -3.84
CA ASN A 110 12.79 13.57 -2.46
C ASN A 110 13.11 15.04 -2.22
N LYS A 111 12.49 15.61 -1.19
CA LYS A 111 12.66 16.99 -0.77
C LYS A 111 13.08 17.08 0.70
N SER A 112 13.82 18.12 1.01
CA SER A 112 14.18 18.44 2.39
C SER A 112 13.02 19.11 3.10
N VAL A 113 12.58 18.55 4.22
CA VAL A 113 11.56 19.12 5.11
C VAL A 113 12.22 19.58 6.38
N VAL A 114 12.01 20.84 6.76
CA VAL A 114 12.66 21.46 7.92
C VAL A 114 11.62 22.12 8.81
N PHE A 115 11.76 21.88 10.10
CA PHE A 115 11.01 22.57 11.15
C PHE A 115 11.97 22.90 12.32
N GLY A 116 12.21 24.20 12.57
CA GLY A 116 13.26 24.63 13.51
C GLY A 116 14.62 24.07 13.08
N ASP A 117 15.29 23.42 14.01
CA ASP A 117 16.62 22.81 13.78
C ASP A 117 16.55 21.37 13.22
N LYS A 118 15.33 20.85 13.03
CA LYS A 118 15.12 19.46 12.61
C LYS A 118 14.87 19.38 11.12
N LYS A 119 15.48 18.35 10.52
CA LYS A 119 15.42 18.10 9.07
C LYS A 119 15.11 16.65 8.81
N PHE A 120 14.25 16.41 7.80
CA PHE A 120 13.97 15.10 7.25
C PHE A 120 14.02 15.16 5.72
N SER A 121 14.46 14.10 5.06
CA SER A 121 14.35 13.97 3.60
C SER A 121 13.22 13.02 3.27
N GLY A 122 12.14 13.54 2.71
CA GLY A 122 10.95 12.76 2.35
C GLY A 122 10.57 12.92 0.89
N SER A 123 9.81 11.97 0.37
CA SER A 123 9.21 12.08 -0.95
C SER A 123 8.05 13.07 -0.95
N THR A 124 7.90 13.81 -2.04
CA THR A 124 6.77 14.73 -2.23
C THR A 124 5.83 14.20 -3.29
N GLN A 125 4.55 14.34 -3.05
CA GLN A 125 3.50 14.04 -4.02
C GLN A 125 2.45 15.15 -4.07
N GLY A 126 2.04 15.53 -5.29
CA GLY A 126 0.90 16.39 -5.54
C GLY A 126 -0.33 15.56 -5.82
N VAL A 127 -1.45 15.87 -5.18
CA VAL A 127 -2.69 15.10 -5.29
C VAL A 127 -3.93 15.98 -5.34
N ASN A 128 -4.96 15.48 -6.00
CA ASN A 128 -6.32 16.00 -5.85
C ASN A 128 -7.02 15.33 -4.65
N PRO A 129 -8.11 15.94 -4.12
CA PRO A 129 -8.87 15.38 -2.99
C PRO A 129 -9.38 13.97 -3.22
N ASP A 130 -9.77 13.63 -4.46
CA ASP A 130 -10.24 12.30 -4.86
C ASP A 130 -9.21 11.19 -4.64
N TYR A 131 -7.93 11.53 -4.55
CA TYR A 131 -6.86 10.59 -4.24
C TYR A 131 -7.04 9.93 -2.87
N ALA A 132 -7.76 10.55 -1.95
CA ALA A 132 -8.10 9.94 -0.66
C ALA A 132 -8.95 8.66 -0.80
N GLN A 133 -9.74 8.54 -1.88
CA GLN A 133 -10.54 7.35 -2.16
C GLN A 133 -9.67 6.18 -2.68
N VAL A 134 -8.58 6.52 -3.35
CA VAL A 134 -7.60 5.54 -3.87
C VAL A 134 -6.60 5.12 -2.80
N SER A 135 -6.04 6.07 -2.08
CA SER A 135 -4.92 5.89 -1.14
C SER A 135 -5.34 5.92 0.33
N VAL A 136 -6.58 5.80 0.66
CA VAL A 136 -7.23 5.69 1.99
C VAL A 136 -6.33 6.14 3.16
N PRO A 137 -6.13 7.47 3.38
CA PRO A 137 -5.23 7.97 4.40
C PRO A 137 -5.76 7.67 5.81
N LYS A 138 -4.86 7.36 6.75
CA LYS A 138 -5.18 7.20 8.17
C LYS A 138 -4.78 8.46 8.93
N MET A 139 -5.70 9.41 9.05
CA MET A 139 -5.41 10.67 9.71
C MET A 139 -5.29 10.46 11.23
N PHE A 140 -4.16 10.90 11.79
CA PHE A 140 -3.92 10.91 13.24
C PHE A 140 -4.19 12.28 13.85
N TYR A 141 -3.82 13.33 13.14
CA TYR A 141 -4.15 14.73 13.44
C TYR A 141 -4.71 15.39 12.20
N GLY A 142 -5.62 16.32 12.41
CA GLY A 142 -6.13 17.20 11.38
C GLY A 142 -6.94 16.51 10.28
N ARG A 143 -6.74 16.95 9.05
CA ARG A 143 -7.51 16.53 7.87
C ARG A 143 -6.62 16.29 6.65
N TYR A 144 -7.18 15.61 5.67
CA TYR A 144 -6.55 15.47 4.35
C TYR A 144 -6.77 16.71 3.48
N ILE A 145 -6.10 16.76 2.32
CA ILE A 145 -6.27 17.79 1.29
C ILE A 145 -7.73 17.83 0.81
N ASN A 146 -8.29 19.00 0.67
CA ASN A 146 -9.67 19.20 0.20
C ASN A 146 -9.73 20.08 -1.06
N GLU A 147 -10.91 20.16 -1.68
CA GLU A 147 -11.13 20.97 -2.89
C GLU A 147 -10.76 22.44 -2.73
N MET A 148 -11.01 23.03 -1.57
CA MET A 148 -10.70 24.44 -1.32
C MET A 148 -9.20 24.70 -1.30
N ASP A 149 -8.39 23.70 -0.87
CA ASP A 149 -6.95 23.80 -0.86
C ASP A 149 -6.40 23.82 -2.31
N VAL A 150 -6.95 22.95 -3.18
CA VAL A 150 -6.59 22.91 -4.60
C VAL A 150 -7.09 24.15 -5.35
N ARG A 151 -8.40 24.49 -5.24
CA ARG A 151 -8.99 25.64 -5.96
C ARG A 151 -8.33 26.97 -5.61
N ARG A 152 -7.95 27.16 -4.34
CA ARG A 152 -7.29 28.37 -3.85
C ARG A 152 -5.77 28.29 -3.86
N GLN A 153 -5.20 27.20 -4.39
CA GLN A 153 -3.75 26.96 -4.44
C GLN A 153 -3.07 27.22 -3.10
N ARG A 154 -3.68 26.70 -2.02
CA ARG A 154 -3.17 26.91 -0.66
C ARG A 154 -1.87 26.16 -0.46
N LYS A 155 -0.90 26.80 0.18
CA LYS A 155 0.35 26.17 0.58
C LYS A 155 0.14 25.38 1.87
N VAL A 156 -0.54 24.26 1.77
CA VAL A 156 -0.80 23.32 2.87
C VAL A 156 -0.19 21.97 2.57
N CYS A 157 0.11 21.18 3.61
CA CYS A 157 0.63 19.84 3.43
C CYS A 157 0.09 18.88 4.48
N VAL A 158 0.02 17.61 4.10
CA VAL A 158 -0.14 16.47 5.00
C VAL A 158 1.20 15.75 5.08
N ILE A 159 1.67 15.49 6.30
CA ILE A 159 2.97 14.85 6.54
C ILE A 159 2.80 13.40 6.97
N GLY A 160 3.69 12.53 6.53
CA GLY A 160 3.71 11.13 6.92
C GLY A 160 4.21 10.93 8.36
N LYS A 161 3.90 9.77 8.92
CA LYS A 161 4.22 9.38 10.31
C LYS A 161 5.68 9.57 10.68
N GLN A 162 6.61 9.19 9.80
CA GLN A 162 8.04 9.25 10.10
C GLN A 162 8.54 10.69 10.10
N ILE A 163 8.05 11.51 9.17
CA ILE A 163 8.32 12.95 9.14
C ILE A 163 7.83 13.60 10.43
N TYR A 164 6.58 13.30 10.83
CA TYR A 164 6.02 13.80 12.08
C TYR A 164 6.89 13.45 13.29
N LYS A 165 7.28 12.18 13.45
CA LYS A 165 8.11 11.74 14.58
C LYS A 165 9.47 12.43 14.62
N THR A 166 10.06 12.69 13.47
CA THR A 166 11.39 13.34 13.38
C THR A 166 11.31 14.84 13.64
N LEU A 167 10.32 15.53 13.07
CA LEU A 167 10.21 16.98 13.20
C LEU A 167 9.57 17.40 14.54
N PHE A 168 8.71 16.57 15.12
CA PHE A 168 7.95 16.86 16.35
C PHE A 168 8.15 15.77 17.42
N PRO A 169 9.39 15.52 17.91
CA PRO A 169 9.67 14.44 18.87
C PRO A 169 9.02 14.67 20.25
N GLY A 170 8.67 15.91 20.58
CA GLY A 170 7.89 16.23 21.78
C GLY A 170 6.41 15.83 21.68
N GLY A 171 5.98 15.34 20.52
CA GLY A 171 4.56 15.01 20.28
C GLY A 171 3.68 16.25 20.16
N GLY A 172 2.37 16.02 20.29
CA GLY A 172 1.35 17.07 20.17
C GLY A 172 0.88 17.32 18.73
N ASP A 173 -0.14 18.13 18.60
CA ASP A 173 -0.75 18.44 17.28
C ASP A 173 0.16 19.39 16.48
N PRO A 174 0.65 18.99 15.30
CA PRO A 174 1.43 19.84 14.41
C PRO A 174 0.57 20.70 13.47
N CYS A 175 -0.75 20.54 13.46
CA CYS A 175 -1.63 21.30 12.56
C CYS A 175 -1.53 22.80 12.83
N GLY A 176 -1.50 23.60 11.75
CA GLY A 176 -1.30 25.04 11.82
C GLY A 176 0.16 25.48 11.89
N LYS A 177 1.12 24.58 12.19
CA LYS A 177 2.55 24.92 12.14
C LYS A 177 3.06 24.96 10.71
N SER A 178 4.03 25.86 10.45
CA SER A 178 4.64 26.01 9.13
C SER A 178 5.93 25.20 9.05
N VAL A 179 6.03 24.34 8.04
CA VAL A 179 7.23 23.56 7.72
C VAL A 179 7.78 24.03 6.38
N ARG A 180 9.10 24.06 6.24
CA ARG A 180 9.75 24.38 4.99
C ARG A 180 10.04 23.11 4.21
N VAL A 181 9.45 23.00 3.03
CA VAL A 181 9.70 21.92 2.07
C VAL A 181 10.55 22.51 0.96
N ASP A 182 11.83 22.12 0.94
CA ASP A 182 12.85 22.70 0.05
C ASP A 182 12.97 24.23 0.25
N SER A 183 12.49 25.02 -0.71
CA SER A 183 12.49 26.49 -0.67
C SER A 183 11.14 27.11 -0.31
N THR A 184 10.08 26.30 -0.14
CA THR A 184 8.70 26.80 0.06
C THR A 184 8.18 26.40 1.44
N TYR A 185 7.45 27.33 2.07
CA TYR A 185 6.76 27.08 3.33
C TYR A 185 5.34 26.55 3.09
N TYR A 186 5.00 25.49 3.83
CA TYR A 186 3.66 24.88 3.82
C TYR A 186 3.14 24.79 5.24
N THR A 187 1.84 25.05 5.42
CA THR A 187 1.16 24.85 6.69
C THR A 187 0.73 23.39 6.83
N VAL A 188 1.09 22.72 7.90
CA VAL A 188 0.64 21.36 8.18
C VAL A 188 -0.85 21.38 8.47
N VAL A 189 -1.66 20.62 7.73
CA VAL A 189 -3.10 20.48 7.93
C VAL A 189 -3.49 19.09 8.43
N GLY A 190 -2.57 18.14 8.39
CA GLY A 190 -2.81 16.82 8.92
C GLY A 190 -1.57 15.94 8.96
N VAL A 191 -1.69 14.83 9.67
CA VAL A 191 -0.67 13.77 9.79
C VAL A 191 -1.27 12.46 9.35
N ASP A 192 -0.72 11.87 8.32
CA ASP A 192 -1.07 10.53 7.85
C ASP A 192 -0.23 9.48 8.58
N TYR A 193 -0.89 8.62 9.35
CA TYR A 193 -0.24 7.64 10.22
C TYR A 193 -0.18 6.24 9.60
N ARG A 194 -0.29 6.12 8.28
CA ARG A 194 -0.10 4.84 7.60
C ARG A 194 1.31 4.31 7.82
N SER A 195 1.43 2.99 7.74
CA SER A 195 2.74 2.31 7.73
C SER A 195 3.40 2.48 6.36
N GLY A 196 4.71 2.61 6.35
CA GLY A 196 5.49 2.59 5.12
C GLY A 196 5.64 1.20 4.46
N ASN A 197 5.08 0.15 5.08
CA ASN A 197 5.25 -1.24 4.64
C ASN A 197 4.24 -1.68 3.55
N GLY A 198 3.47 -0.78 2.97
CA GLY A 198 2.51 -1.08 1.90
C GLY A 198 3.07 -0.82 0.49
N VAL A 199 2.29 -1.19 -0.53
CA VAL A 199 2.54 -0.74 -1.89
C VAL A 199 2.34 0.77 -1.93
N ASN A 200 3.40 1.50 -2.21
CA ASN A 200 3.40 2.95 -2.29
C ASN A 200 3.99 3.37 -3.63
N PHE A 201 3.31 4.28 -4.30
CA PHE A 201 3.78 4.86 -5.55
C PHE A 201 4.45 6.20 -5.24
N GLY A 202 5.72 6.32 -5.62
CA GLY A 202 6.49 7.56 -5.45
C GLY A 202 7.20 7.72 -4.11
N GLY A 203 7.19 6.71 -3.24
CA GLY A 203 7.86 6.73 -1.94
C GLY A 203 7.04 6.05 -0.85
N ARG A 204 7.65 5.86 0.32
CA ARG A 204 6.98 5.26 1.47
C ARG A 204 5.93 6.23 2.03
N ALA A 205 4.71 5.75 2.31
CA ALA A 205 3.61 6.59 2.81
C ALA A 205 3.96 7.33 4.12
N ASP A 206 4.73 6.67 5.00
CA ASP A 206 5.19 7.25 6.26
C ASP A 206 6.28 8.34 6.11
N GLU A 207 6.94 8.40 4.95
CA GLU A 207 8.01 9.35 4.61
C GLU A 207 7.57 10.36 3.52
N THR A 208 6.28 10.39 3.21
CA THR A 208 5.74 11.23 2.12
C THR A 208 5.10 12.51 2.64
N ILE A 209 5.31 13.59 1.89
CA ILE A 209 4.62 14.86 2.05
C ILE A 209 3.62 14.99 0.91
N THR A 210 2.35 15.14 1.27
CA THR A 210 1.25 15.31 0.31
C THR A 210 0.86 16.77 0.26
N ILE A 211 0.86 17.34 -0.93
CA ILE A 211 0.48 18.73 -1.21
C ILE A 211 -0.66 18.78 -2.24
N PRO A 212 -1.46 19.84 -2.26
CA PRO A 212 -2.50 20.04 -3.27
C PRO A 212 -1.93 20.33 -4.66
#